data_1e6d1246e4120925afbfdc0d59b40d1a
#
_entry.id   1e6d1246e4120925afbfdc0d59b40d1a
#
_cell.length_a   1.000
_cell.length_b   1.000
_cell.length_c   1.000
_cell.angle_alpha   90.00
_cell.angle_beta   90.00
_cell.angle_gamma   90.00
#
_symmetry.space_group_name_H-M   'P 1'
#
loop_
_entity.id
_entity.type
_entity.pdbx_description
1 polymer ?
#
loop_
_entity_poly.entity_id
_entity_poly.type
_entity_poly.pdbx_seq_one_letter_code
_entity_poly.pdbx_strand_id
1 'polypeptide(L)'
;MKTLIAYSTTLGCTEQCASKLKDDIGDGVEMVRISSRRRYNLTQYDTIIVGGSIHEGMIQRSVYKFCESNLEVLLKKQVGLFVCCMDPDADEKELIKRAFPDSLIENALASGFFGGELNIKKMNLLQKIMTRKAARLLKEPDIDFQGILEFARTIHELGSDDNINGPIVHM
;
A
#
# COMPACT_ATOMS: atom_id res chain seq x y z
N MET A 1 12.66 -15.69 -0.87
CA MET A 1 11.88 -14.74 -0.04
C MET A 1 10.40 -14.96 -0.32
N LYS A 2 9.59 -15.21 0.69
CA LYS A 2 8.13 -15.38 0.53
C LYS A 2 7.44 -14.08 0.94
N THR A 3 6.78 -13.42 0.00
CA THR A 3 6.19 -12.09 0.20
C THR A 3 4.66 -12.15 0.17
N LEU A 4 4.02 -11.45 1.11
CA LEU A 4 2.58 -11.21 1.09
C LEU A 4 2.30 -9.73 0.78
N ILE A 5 1.45 -9.46 -0.20
CA ILE A 5 0.85 -8.14 -0.42
C ILE A 5 -0.58 -8.16 0.12
N ALA A 6 -0.79 -7.55 1.27
CA ALA A 6 -2.10 -7.38 1.89
C ALA A 6 -2.66 -6.00 1.56
N TYR A 7 -3.81 -5.92 0.88
CA TYR A 7 -4.35 -4.66 0.41
C TYR A 7 -5.85 -4.52 0.62
N SER A 8 -6.32 -3.28 0.64
CA SER A 8 -7.74 -2.95 0.56
C SER A 8 -8.00 -1.92 -0.54
N THR A 9 -9.08 -2.09 -1.27
CA THR A 9 -9.45 -1.20 -2.37
C THR A 9 -10.95 -0.98 -2.41
N THR A 10 -11.38 0.22 -2.80
CA THR A 10 -12.79 0.57 -3.00
C THR A 10 -13.18 0.50 -4.47
N LEU A 11 -12.36 1.05 -5.35
CA LEU A 11 -12.64 1.18 -6.79
C LEU A 11 -11.68 0.38 -7.68
N GLY A 12 -10.75 -0.37 -7.08
CA GLY A 12 -9.85 -1.27 -7.78
C GLY A 12 -8.46 -0.70 -8.11
N CYS A 13 -8.20 0.58 -7.89
CA CYS A 13 -6.90 1.17 -8.15
C CYS A 13 -5.78 0.52 -7.30
N THR A 14 -5.97 0.40 -5.99
CA THR A 14 -5.00 -0.26 -5.10
C THR A 14 -4.74 -1.72 -5.50
N GLU A 15 -5.75 -2.42 -6.05
CA GLU A 15 -5.59 -3.77 -6.57
C GLU A 15 -4.69 -3.81 -7.81
N GLN A 16 -4.82 -2.82 -8.70
CA GLN A 16 -3.96 -2.68 -9.88
C GLN A 16 -2.52 -2.39 -9.45
N CYS A 17 -2.32 -1.47 -8.50
CA CYS A 17 -0.99 -1.18 -7.93
C CYS A 17 -0.38 -2.42 -7.28
N ALA A 18 -1.15 -3.15 -6.47
CA ALA A 18 -0.70 -4.39 -5.84
C ALA A 18 -0.36 -5.48 -6.87
N SER A 19 -1.13 -5.60 -7.96
CA SER A 19 -0.84 -6.54 -9.04
C SER A 19 0.44 -6.19 -9.77
N LYS A 20 0.62 -4.91 -10.11
CA LYS A 20 1.85 -4.44 -10.75
C LYS A 20 3.08 -4.66 -9.85
N LEU A 21 2.94 -4.35 -8.55
CA LEU A 21 3.98 -4.56 -7.57
C LEU A 21 4.36 -6.05 -7.44
N LYS A 22 3.36 -6.95 -7.47
CA LYS A 22 3.61 -8.40 -7.52
C LYS A 22 4.42 -8.79 -8.76
N ASP A 23 4.04 -8.27 -9.93
CA ASP A 23 4.74 -8.57 -11.19
C ASP A 23 6.19 -8.06 -11.17
N ASP A 24 6.43 -6.90 -10.57
CA ASP A 24 7.77 -6.30 -10.46
C ASP A 24 8.66 -6.99 -9.41
N ILE A 25 8.10 -7.50 -8.32
CA ILE A 25 8.85 -8.30 -7.33
C ILE A 25 9.13 -9.72 -7.85
N GLY A 26 8.19 -10.31 -8.60
CA GLY A 26 8.35 -11.60 -9.25
C GLY A 26 7.85 -12.79 -8.41
N ASP A 27 8.60 -13.90 -8.45
CA ASP A 27 8.19 -15.16 -7.85
C ASP A 27 8.09 -15.14 -6.32
N GLY A 28 7.22 -15.97 -5.77
CA GLY A 28 7.04 -16.13 -4.32
C GLY A 28 6.14 -15.05 -3.68
N VAL A 29 5.43 -14.25 -4.49
CA VAL A 29 4.52 -13.22 -4.01
C VAL A 29 3.07 -13.70 -4.02
N GLU A 30 2.44 -13.66 -2.86
CA GLU A 30 1.00 -13.87 -2.69
C GLU A 30 0.29 -12.54 -2.47
N MET A 31 -0.92 -12.40 -3.02
CA MET A 31 -1.77 -11.24 -2.81
C MET A 31 -3.03 -11.62 -2.02
N VAL A 32 -3.42 -10.76 -1.08
CA VAL A 32 -4.66 -10.95 -0.34
C VAL A 32 -5.41 -9.63 -0.14
N ARG A 33 -6.69 -9.64 -0.44
CA ARG A 33 -7.57 -8.53 -0.08
C ARG A 33 -7.92 -8.63 1.40
N ILE A 34 -7.62 -7.57 2.16
CA ILE A 34 -7.90 -7.50 3.59
C ILE A 34 -9.41 -7.56 3.85
N SER A 35 -9.80 -8.43 4.76
CA SER A 35 -11.18 -8.60 5.22
C SER A 35 -11.19 -8.69 6.74
N SER A 36 -12.10 -7.96 7.38
CA SER A 36 -12.27 -7.97 8.84
C SER A 36 -12.75 -9.33 9.40
N ARG A 37 -13.22 -10.21 8.52
CA ARG A 37 -13.72 -11.56 8.90
C ARG A 37 -12.65 -12.64 8.79
N ARG A 38 -11.48 -12.34 8.23
CA ARG A 38 -10.43 -13.31 7.97
C ARG A 38 -9.26 -13.11 8.93
N ARG A 39 -8.76 -14.22 9.50
CA ARG A 39 -7.48 -14.25 10.18
C ARG A 39 -6.40 -14.63 9.19
N TYR A 40 -5.23 -14.02 9.31
CA TYR A 40 -4.09 -14.23 8.41
C TYR A 40 -2.95 -14.89 9.17
N ASN A 41 -2.42 -15.98 8.63
CA ASN A 41 -1.19 -16.55 9.15
C ASN A 41 0.00 -15.83 8.50
N LEU A 42 0.49 -14.78 9.16
CA LEU A 42 1.59 -13.96 8.67
C LEU A 42 2.97 -14.56 8.94
N THR A 43 3.08 -15.57 9.80
CA THR A 43 4.37 -16.13 10.22
C THR A 43 5.12 -16.83 9.09
N GLN A 44 4.40 -17.32 8.08
CA GLN A 44 4.95 -18.02 6.92
C GLN A 44 5.62 -17.11 5.87
N TYR A 45 5.51 -15.78 6.00
CA TYR A 45 6.09 -14.82 5.07
C TYR A 45 7.32 -14.16 5.68
N ASP A 46 8.31 -13.89 4.85
CA ASP A 46 9.51 -13.13 5.21
C ASP A 46 9.21 -11.64 5.15
N THR A 47 8.55 -11.22 4.07
CA THR A 47 8.18 -9.84 3.79
C THR A 47 6.66 -9.67 3.72
N ILE A 48 6.15 -8.58 4.31
CA ILE A 48 4.73 -8.24 4.27
C ILE A 48 4.58 -6.81 3.79
N ILE A 49 3.90 -6.64 2.66
CA ILE A 49 3.59 -5.34 2.10
C ILE A 49 2.12 -5.04 2.38
N VAL A 50 1.84 -3.87 2.98
CA VAL A 50 0.48 -3.47 3.33
C VAL A 50 0.11 -2.20 2.57
N GLY A 51 -1.04 -2.23 1.88
CA GLY A 51 -1.48 -1.09 1.11
C GLY A 51 -2.99 -0.82 1.15
N GLY A 52 -3.33 0.44 0.91
CA GLY A 52 -4.72 0.87 0.86
C GLY A 52 -4.94 2.17 0.11
N SER A 53 -6.21 2.47 -0.19
CA SER A 53 -6.58 3.76 -0.76
C SER A 53 -6.96 4.76 0.33
N ILE A 54 -6.60 6.01 0.08
CA ILE A 54 -6.96 7.15 0.93
C ILE A 54 -8.29 7.71 0.45
N HIS A 55 -9.20 7.93 1.38
CA HIS A 55 -10.48 8.61 1.18
C HIS A 55 -10.63 9.67 2.27
N GLU A 56 -10.87 10.91 1.88
CA GLU A 56 -11.01 12.05 2.82
C GLU A 56 -9.81 12.16 3.79
N GLY A 57 -8.59 11.92 3.28
CA GLY A 57 -7.35 12.01 4.06
C GLY A 57 -7.08 10.82 5.00
N MET A 58 -7.89 9.75 4.94
CA MET A 58 -7.76 8.57 5.80
C MET A 58 -7.69 7.28 4.99
N ILE A 59 -6.84 6.33 5.44
CA ILE A 59 -6.81 4.99 4.88
C ILE A 59 -8.07 4.19 5.29
N GLN A 60 -8.44 3.20 4.49
CA GLN A 60 -9.56 2.33 4.87
C GLN A 60 -9.35 1.72 6.25
N ARG A 61 -10.42 1.75 7.07
CA ARG A 61 -10.42 1.19 8.42
C ARG A 61 -10.00 -0.28 8.49
N SER A 62 -10.23 -1.05 7.42
CA SER A 62 -9.81 -2.45 7.35
C SER A 62 -8.29 -2.60 7.34
N VAL A 63 -7.57 -1.70 6.66
CA VAL A 63 -6.09 -1.67 6.61
C VAL A 63 -5.52 -1.29 7.96
N TYR A 64 -6.02 -0.18 8.53
CA TYR A 64 -5.57 0.29 9.85
C TYR A 64 -5.74 -0.80 10.92
N LYS A 65 -6.93 -1.41 10.99
CA LYS A 65 -7.21 -2.52 11.92
C LYS A 65 -6.36 -3.77 11.66
N PHE A 66 -6.04 -4.04 10.40
CA PHE A 66 -5.14 -5.15 10.07
C PHE A 66 -3.74 -4.89 10.64
N CYS A 67 -3.22 -3.68 10.48
CA CYS A 67 -1.93 -3.29 11.05
C CYS A 67 -1.93 -3.36 12.58
N GLU A 68 -2.95 -2.77 13.24
CA GLU A 68 -3.06 -2.81 14.71
C GLU A 68 -3.14 -4.26 15.25
N SER A 69 -4.00 -5.08 14.65
CA SER A 69 -4.24 -6.45 15.13
C SER A 69 -3.06 -7.41 14.90
N ASN A 70 -2.13 -7.05 14.04
CA ASN A 70 -0.97 -7.87 13.69
C ASN A 70 0.36 -7.17 13.98
N LEU A 71 0.35 -6.06 14.71
CA LEU A 71 1.50 -5.18 14.89
C LEU A 71 2.74 -5.92 15.41
N GLU A 72 2.59 -6.76 16.43
CA GLU A 72 3.71 -7.52 17.00
C GLU A 72 4.38 -8.48 16.00
N VAL A 73 3.60 -9.04 15.07
CA VAL A 73 4.12 -9.91 14.02
C VAL A 73 4.77 -9.08 12.93
N LEU A 74 4.13 -7.98 12.51
CA LEU A 74 4.64 -7.10 11.47
C LEU A 74 5.99 -6.48 11.85
N LEU A 75 6.17 -6.06 13.11
CA LEU A 75 7.44 -5.51 13.60
C LEU A 75 8.61 -6.52 13.61
N LYS A 76 8.33 -7.81 13.47
CA LYS A 76 9.35 -8.88 13.37
C LYS A 76 9.61 -9.31 11.92
N LYS A 77 8.98 -8.66 10.96
CA LYS A 77 9.07 -8.98 9.53
C LYS A 77 9.63 -7.80 8.76
N GLN A 78 10.11 -8.07 7.58
CA GLN A 78 10.38 -7.01 6.61
C GLN A 78 9.04 -6.43 6.15
N VAL A 79 8.89 -5.11 6.25
CA VAL A 79 7.61 -4.45 5.96
C VAL A 79 7.77 -3.40 4.88
N GLY A 80 6.85 -3.42 3.92
CA GLY A 80 6.63 -2.34 2.97
C GLY A 80 5.24 -1.73 3.18
N LEU A 81 5.12 -0.43 3.03
CA LEU A 81 3.84 0.30 3.20
C LEU A 81 3.55 1.12 1.95
N PHE A 82 2.31 1.08 1.44
CA PHE A 82 1.93 1.97 0.35
C PHE A 82 0.51 2.51 0.47
N VAL A 83 0.29 3.68 -0.09
CA VAL A 83 -1.02 4.29 -0.21
C VAL A 83 -1.31 4.68 -1.65
N CYS A 84 -2.58 4.62 -2.03
CA CYS A 84 -3.08 5.15 -3.28
C CYS A 84 -4.03 6.32 -2.97
N CYS A 85 -3.81 7.46 -3.60
CA CYS A 85 -4.64 8.65 -3.47
C CYS A 85 -4.73 9.36 -4.81
N MET A 86 -5.90 9.92 -5.11
CA MET A 86 -6.16 10.64 -6.35
C MET A 86 -5.93 12.16 -6.22
N ASP A 87 -5.60 12.64 -5.04
CA ASP A 87 -5.33 14.06 -4.79
C ASP A 87 -3.89 14.38 -5.23
N PRO A 88 -3.69 15.16 -6.30
CA PRO A 88 -2.36 15.49 -6.79
C PRO A 88 -1.60 16.46 -5.90
N ASP A 89 -2.30 17.17 -5.01
CA ASP A 89 -1.73 18.14 -4.07
C ASP A 89 -1.51 17.52 -2.67
N ALA A 90 -1.72 16.19 -2.54
CA ALA A 90 -1.57 15.51 -1.28
C ALA A 90 -0.11 15.46 -0.80
N ASP A 91 0.11 15.77 0.46
CA ASP A 91 1.40 15.53 1.11
C ASP A 91 1.55 14.02 1.40
N GLU A 92 2.39 13.37 0.60
CA GLU A 92 2.63 11.92 0.66
C GLU A 92 3.10 11.47 2.04
N LYS A 93 4.01 12.22 2.67
CA LYS A 93 4.54 11.89 4.00
C LYS A 93 3.47 11.98 5.07
N GLU A 94 2.65 13.01 5.00
CA GLU A 94 1.53 13.17 5.93
C GLU A 94 0.46 12.09 5.74
N LEU A 95 0.20 11.68 4.49
CA LEU A 95 -0.72 10.57 4.21
C LEU A 95 -0.23 9.24 4.77
N ILE A 96 1.04 8.89 4.58
CA ILE A 96 1.65 7.68 5.16
C ILE A 96 1.56 7.73 6.69
N LYS A 97 1.91 8.87 7.29
CA LYS A 97 1.87 9.05 8.75
C LYS A 97 0.48 8.87 9.35
N ARG A 98 -0.57 9.30 8.64
CA ARG A 98 -1.95 9.11 9.08
C ARG A 98 -2.50 7.71 8.77
N ALA A 99 -1.92 7.03 7.78
CA ALA A 99 -2.40 5.74 7.31
C ALA A 99 -1.98 4.57 8.21
N PHE A 100 -0.79 4.65 8.80
CA PHE A 100 -0.18 3.52 9.50
C PHE A 100 0.29 3.90 10.91
N PRO A 101 0.41 2.92 11.84
CA PRO A 101 1.04 3.15 13.14
C PRO A 101 2.49 3.63 13.01
N ASP A 102 2.90 4.60 13.84
CA ASP A 102 4.24 5.20 13.80
C ASP A 102 5.35 4.15 13.88
N SER A 103 5.23 3.19 14.82
CA SER A 103 6.20 2.11 14.98
C SER A 103 6.36 1.23 13.74
N LEU A 104 5.30 1.10 12.94
CA LEU A 104 5.34 0.33 11.70
C LEU A 104 6.00 1.13 10.57
N ILE A 105 5.78 2.44 10.54
CA ILE A 105 6.44 3.35 9.59
C ILE A 105 7.96 3.37 9.85
N GLU A 106 8.36 3.47 11.10
CA GLU A 106 9.77 3.46 11.51
C GLU A 106 10.47 2.13 11.18
N ASN A 107 9.74 1.02 11.17
CA ASN A 107 10.26 -0.32 10.86
C ASN A 107 10.17 -0.67 9.38
N ALA A 108 9.52 0.14 8.54
CA ALA A 108 9.30 -0.18 7.15
C ALA A 108 10.57 -0.05 6.30
N LEU A 109 10.85 -1.05 5.45
CA LEU A 109 11.94 -1.00 4.47
C LEU A 109 11.68 0.04 3.38
N ALA A 110 10.40 0.20 3.00
CA ALA A 110 9.97 1.14 2.01
C ALA A 110 8.57 1.67 2.32
N SER A 111 8.35 2.95 2.01
CA SER A 111 7.03 3.56 1.98
C SER A 111 6.80 4.21 0.63
N GLY A 112 5.61 3.99 0.03
CA GLY A 112 5.31 4.45 -1.32
C GLY A 112 3.95 5.12 -1.43
N PHE A 113 3.91 6.13 -2.30
CA PHE A 113 2.69 6.77 -2.78
C PHE A 113 2.55 6.43 -4.28
N PHE A 114 1.51 5.70 -4.65
CA PHE A 114 1.37 5.17 -6.01
C PHE A 114 0.34 5.93 -6.86
N GLY A 115 0.02 7.17 -6.48
CA GLY A 115 -0.99 7.94 -7.19
C GLY A 115 -2.38 7.30 -7.09
N GLY A 116 -3.22 7.55 -8.09
CA GLY A 116 -4.54 6.96 -8.11
C GLY A 116 -5.25 7.15 -9.44
N GLU A 117 -6.04 6.18 -9.85
CA GLU A 117 -6.86 6.22 -11.06
C GLU A 117 -8.34 6.01 -10.72
N LEU A 118 -9.20 6.75 -11.41
CA LEU A 118 -10.64 6.58 -11.34
C LEU A 118 -11.12 5.48 -12.30
N ASN A 119 -11.36 4.29 -11.79
CA ASN A 119 -11.99 3.25 -12.60
C ASN A 119 -13.51 3.48 -12.73
N ILE A 120 -13.91 4.33 -13.68
CA ILE A 120 -15.32 4.71 -13.96
C ILE A 120 -16.20 3.48 -14.25
N LYS A 121 -15.65 2.39 -14.77
CA LYS A 121 -16.40 1.16 -15.09
C LYS A 121 -16.85 0.42 -13.81
N LYS A 122 -16.10 0.50 -12.72
CA LYS A 122 -16.41 -0.13 -11.42
C LYS A 122 -17.26 0.76 -10.49
N MET A 123 -17.56 1.99 -10.89
CA MET A 123 -18.37 2.94 -10.11
C MET A 123 -19.87 2.68 -10.27
N ASN A 124 -20.61 2.80 -9.17
CA ASN A 124 -22.07 2.84 -9.21
C ASN A 124 -22.55 4.22 -9.77
N LEU A 125 -23.86 4.32 -10.10
CA LEU A 125 -24.41 5.53 -10.71
C LEU A 125 -24.23 6.80 -9.87
N LEU A 126 -24.39 6.70 -8.54
CA LEU A 126 -24.21 7.81 -7.61
C LEU A 126 -22.75 8.27 -7.53
N GLN A 127 -21.82 7.32 -7.45
CA GLN A 127 -20.39 7.59 -7.49
C GLN A 127 -19.97 8.27 -8.81
N LYS A 128 -20.50 7.81 -9.95
CA LYS A 128 -20.24 8.44 -11.26
C LYS A 128 -20.72 9.88 -11.32
N ILE A 129 -21.88 10.21 -10.72
CA ILE A 129 -22.41 11.58 -10.69
C ILE A 129 -21.54 12.49 -9.82
N MET A 130 -21.15 12.03 -8.62
CA MET A 130 -20.30 12.80 -7.71
C MET A 130 -18.91 13.02 -8.30
N THR A 131 -18.33 11.99 -8.92
CA THR A 131 -16.99 12.03 -9.52
C THR A 131 -16.93 12.88 -10.78
N ARG A 132 -18.00 12.95 -11.60
CA ARG A 132 -18.05 13.84 -12.79
C ARG A 132 -17.87 15.32 -12.42
N LYS A 133 -18.29 15.75 -11.23
CA LYS A 133 -18.04 17.12 -10.75
C LYS A 133 -16.57 17.32 -10.33
N ALA A 134 -15.98 16.32 -9.70
CA ALA A 134 -14.58 16.35 -9.27
C ALA A 134 -13.60 16.18 -10.46
N ALA A 135 -13.88 15.26 -11.37
CA ALA A 135 -13.02 14.96 -12.53
C ALA A 135 -12.85 16.13 -13.52
N ARG A 136 -13.74 17.14 -13.48
CA ARG A 136 -13.56 18.38 -14.27
C ARG A 136 -12.51 19.34 -13.68
N LEU A 137 -12.08 19.11 -12.45
CA LEU A 137 -11.15 19.98 -11.70
C LEU A 137 -9.79 19.32 -11.46
N LEU A 138 -9.68 18.01 -11.67
CA LEU A 138 -8.45 17.26 -11.44
C LEU A 138 -7.73 17.04 -12.77
N LYS A 139 -6.42 17.30 -12.81
CA LYS A 139 -5.52 16.66 -13.80
C LYS A 139 -5.80 15.16 -13.76
N GLU A 140 -5.75 14.50 -14.92
CA GLU A 140 -6.02 13.04 -14.97
C GLU A 140 -5.15 12.35 -13.92
N PRO A 141 -5.79 11.77 -12.87
CA PRO A 141 -5.05 11.06 -11.84
C PRO A 141 -4.48 9.79 -12.47
N ASP A 142 -3.20 9.58 -12.33
CA ASP A 142 -2.49 8.44 -12.91
C ASP A 142 -1.82 7.61 -11.82
N ILE A 143 -1.63 6.33 -12.13
CA ILE A 143 -0.84 5.41 -11.29
C ILE A 143 0.64 5.67 -11.55
N ASP A 144 1.40 5.90 -10.50
CA ASP A 144 2.85 6.04 -10.57
C ASP A 144 3.54 4.65 -10.72
N PHE A 145 3.57 4.16 -11.95
CA PHE A 145 4.24 2.89 -12.26
C PHE A 145 5.74 2.91 -12.01
N GLN A 146 6.38 4.08 -12.11
CA GLN A 146 7.80 4.23 -11.83
C GLN A 146 8.06 4.10 -10.32
N GLY A 147 7.26 4.77 -9.50
CA GLY A 147 7.33 4.65 -8.04
C GLY A 147 7.05 3.22 -7.56
N ILE A 148 6.13 2.49 -8.19
CA ILE A 148 5.89 1.06 -7.91
C ILE A 148 7.16 0.23 -8.19
N LEU A 149 7.81 0.46 -9.32
CA LEU A 149 9.04 -0.27 -9.70
C LEU A 149 10.19 0.03 -8.73
N GLU A 150 10.37 1.29 -8.33
CA GLU A 150 11.39 1.70 -7.37
C GLU A 150 11.13 1.09 -5.98
N PHE A 151 9.89 1.08 -5.55
CA PHE A 151 9.48 0.41 -4.32
C PHE A 151 9.78 -1.09 -4.37
N ALA A 152 9.46 -1.78 -5.48
CA ALA A 152 9.75 -3.20 -5.66
C ALA A 152 11.25 -3.50 -5.58
N ARG A 153 12.08 -2.67 -6.18
CA ARG A 153 13.55 -2.77 -6.11
C ARG A 153 14.05 -2.62 -4.68
N THR A 154 13.57 -1.62 -3.96
CA THR A 154 13.95 -1.39 -2.55
C THR A 154 13.59 -2.61 -1.69
N ILE A 155 12.40 -3.17 -1.85
CA ILE A 155 11.98 -4.39 -1.15
C ILE A 155 12.90 -5.56 -1.50
N HIS A 156 13.29 -5.72 -2.75
CA HIS A 156 14.16 -6.81 -3.18
C HIS A 156 15.58 -6.64 -2.65
N GLU A 157 16.15 -5.46 -2.76
CA GLU A 157 17.52 -5.16 -2.35
C GLU A 157 17.69 -5.29 -0.83
N LEU A 158 16.86 -4.60 -0.05
CA LEU A 158 16.93 -4.62 1.41
C LEU A 158 16.38 -5.91 2.02
N GLY A 159 15.44 -6.56 1.34
CA GLY A 159 14.87 -7.83 1.78
C GLY A 159 15.77 -9.04 1.52
N SER A 160 16.79 -8.93 0.68
CA SER A 160 17.76 -10.00 0.38
C SER A 160 18.97 -9.97 1.31
N ASP A 161 19.21 -8.86 1.98
CA ASP A 161 20.31 -8.72 2.93
C ASP A 161 19.91 -9.28 4.31
N ASP A 162 20.09 -10.60 4.49
CA ASP A 162 19.85 -11.33 5.75
C ASP A 162 20.73 -10.85 6.94
N ASN A 163 21.38 -9.68 6.85
CA ASN A 163 22.41 -9.28 7.81
C ASN A 163 22.39 -7.80 8.23
N ILE A 164 21.24 -7.16 8.38
CA ILE A 164 21.21 -5.80 8.92
C ILE A 164 20.34 -5.71 10.19
N ASN A 165 20.93 -6.08 11.34
CA ASN A 165 20.60 -5.50 12.64
C ASN A 165 21.25 -4.11 12.72
N GLY A 166 20.60 -3.08 12.24
CA GLY A 166 21.07 -1.70 12.35
C GLY A 166 19.96 -0.71 12.00
N PRO A 167 19.88 0.45 12.68
CA PRO A 167 18.86 1.44 12.42
C PRO A 167 19.04 2.03 11.01
N ILE A 168 17.96 2.08 10.26
CA ILE A 168 17.89 2.64 8.89
C ILE A 168 18.18 4.14 8.96
N VAL A 169 19.18 4.59 8.23
CA VAL A 169 19.51 6.01 8.07
C VAL A 169 18.49 6.62 7.11
N HIS A 170 17.64 7.49 7.64
CA HIS A 170 16.80 8.35 6.83
C HIS A 170 17.66 9.38 6.08
N MET A 171 17.69 9.32 4.77
CA MET A 171 18.10 10.45 3.94
C MET A 171 16.88 11.23 3.48
#